data_4d0c0b4d9024e07f08cae5444590ec32
#
_entry.id   4d0c0b4d9024e07f08cae5444590ec32
#
_cell.length_a   1.000
_cell.length_b   1.000
_cell.length_c   1.000
_cell.angle_alpha   90.00
_cell.angle_beta   90.00
_cell.angle_gamma   90.00
#
_symmetry.space_group_name_H-M   'P 1'
#
loop_
_entity.id
_entity.type
_entity.pdbx_description
1 polymer ?
#
loop_
_entity_poly.entity_id
_entity_poly.type
_entity_poly.pdbx_seq_one_letter_code
_entity_poly.pdbx_strand_id
1 'polypeptide(L)'
;MLADDTSPVFVPHAWNVPASMWFDEDTAVDAIRSGAGVPWSAHDDRLYCGVAAFYRNAYKGSLVSEWLPALNGTVDKLERGAKVADVGCGHGHSTVLMAEAFPNSRFWGFDSHKESIETANQVAEKAGVAERVRFETGKASDYSEAGFDLICFFDCLHDMGRPVEAAKRAASAMAPDGTVMLIEPFASDKVEDNINPIGRLYYAASTTLCCAHAISENGTHVLGAQAGEARLADVFREAGFTSFRRAFETPFNLVLEARL
;
A
#
# COMPACT_ATOMS: atom_id res chain seq x y z
N MET A 1 -20.18 -12.25 6.26
CA MET A 1 -19.01 -12.62 5.44
C MET A 1 -19.30 -12.65 3.94
N LEU A 2 -20.39 -13.26 3.47
CA LEU A 2 -20.66 -13.38 2.04
C LEU A 2 -21.87 -12.58 1.54
N ALA A 3 -22.67 -11.97 2.41
CA ALA A 3 -23.93 -11.32 2.06
C ALA A 3 -24.03 -9.84 2.48
N ASP A 4 -23.25 -9.40 3.42
CA ASP A 4 -23.25 -8.03 3.93
C ASP A 4 -21.96 -7.32 3.48
N ASP A 5 -22.07 -6.42 2.52
CA ASP A 5 -20.97 -5.67 1.94
C ASP A 5 -20.46 -4.52 2.84
N THR A 6 -21.16 -4.25 3.93
CA THR A 6 -20.71 -3.30 4.97
C THR A 6 -19.83 -3.96 6.03
N SER A 7 -19.82 -5.29 6.09
CA SER A 7 -19.03 -6.05 7.06
C SER A 7 -17.53 -5.95 6.77
N PRO A 8 -16.68 -5.70 7.78
CA PRO A 8 -15.21 -5.67 7.60
C PRO A 8 -14.62 -7.01 7.14
N VAL A 9 -15.37 -8.10 7.29
CA VAL A 9 -14.98 -9.45 6.83
C VAL A 9 -15.69 -9.89 5.54
N PHE A 10 -16.24 -8.95 4.78
CA PHE A 10 -16.85 -9.23 3.48
C PHE A 10 -15.78 -9.45 2.42
N VAL A 11 -15.73 -10.64 1.84
CA VAL A 11 -14.64 -11.04 0.92
C VAL A 11 -15.06 -11.35 -0.54
N PRO A 12 -16.35 -11.32 -0.95
CA PRO A 12 -16.71 -11.79 -2.30
C PRO A 12 -15.97 -11.10 -3.45
N HIS A 13 -15.71 -9.79 -3.34
CA HIS A 13 -14.99 -9.05 -4.38
C HIS A 13 -13.49 -9.40 -4.44
N ALA A 14 -12.93 -9.94 -3.35
CA ALA A 14 -11.54 -10.41 -3.34
C ALA A 14 -11.31 -11.60 -4.28
N TRP A 15 -12.36 -12.34 -4.65
CA TRP A 15 -12.27 -13.41 -5.65
C TRP A 15 -11.90 -12.94 -7.05
N ASN A 16 -11.99 -11.63 -7.31
CA ASN A 16 -11.46 -11.05 -8.55
C ASN A 16 -9.94 -11.19 -8.64
N VAL A 17 -9.22 -11.23 -7.51
CA VAL A 17 -7.75 -11.41 -7.50
C VAL A 17 -7.37 -12.80 -8.05
N PRO A 18 -7.81 -13.94 -7.46
CA PRO A 18 -7.49 -15.23 -8.06
C PRO A 18 -8.08 -15.41 -9.46
N ALA A 19 -9.20 -14.76 -9.79
CA ALA A 19 -9.74 -14.80 -11.14
C ALA A 19 -8.80 -14.12 -12.14
N SER A 20 -8.25 -12.93 -11.84
CA SER A 20 -7.26 -12.28 -12.70
C SER A 20 -6.01 -13.14 -12.87
N MET A 21 -5.48 -13.70 -11.78
CA MET A 21 -4.31 -14.59 -11.84
C MET A 21 -4.53 -15.79 -12.76
N TRP A 22 -5.76 -16.30 -12.82
CA TRP A 22 -6.12 -17.41 -13.72
C TRP A 22 -6.15 -16.98 -15.19
N PHE A 23 -6.61 -15.76 -15.47
CA PHE A 23 -6.57 -15.20 -16.82
C PHE A 23 -5.16 -14.84 -17.27
N ASP A 24 -4.27 -14.51 -16.33
CA ASP A 24 -2.88 -14.14 -16.58
C ASP A 24 -1.92 -15.35 -16.57
N GLU A 25 -2.43 -16.61 -16.53
CA GLU A 25 -1.59 -17.81 -16.40
C GLU A 25 -0.49 -17.87 -17.46
N ASP A 26 -0.83 -17.68 -18.74
CA ASP A 26 0.14 -17.73 -19.83
C ASP A 26 1.20 -16.62 -19.70
N THR A 27 0.77 -15.42 -19.31
CA THR A 27 1.66 -14.28 -19.06
C THR A 27 2.65 -14.58 -17.92
N ALA A 28 2.15 -15.17 -16.83
CA ALA A 28 2.97 -15.56 -15.70
C ALA A 28 3.98 -16.66 -16.06
N VAL A 29 3.56 -17.67 -16.83
CA VAL A 29 4.44 -18.75 -17.32
C VAL A 29 5.54 -18.19 -18.22
N ASP A 30 5.22 -17.29 -19.12
CA ASP A 30 6.20 -16.69 -20.03
C ASP A 30 7.17 -15.75 -19.26
N ALA A 31 6.69 -15.03 -18.27
CA ALA A 31 7.53 -14.22 -17.39
C ALA A 31 8.52 -15.08 -16.58
N ILE A 32 8.08 -16.23 -16.04
CA ILE A 32 8.97 -17.17 -15.35
C ILE A 32 10.03 -17.76 -16.29
N ARG A 33 9.66 -18.10 -17.52
CA ARG A 33 10.60 -18.65 -18.52
C ARG A 33 11.63 -17.64 -19.00
N SER A 34 11.21 -16.40 -19.20
CA SER A 34 12.06 -15.33 -19.73
C SER A 34 12.84 -14.58 -18.64
N GLY A 35 12.37 -14.59 -17.40
CA GLY A 35 12.89 -13.76 -16.33
C GLY A 35 12.50 -12.27 -16.44
N ALA A 36 11.53 -11.92 -17.30
CA ALA A 36 11.18 -10.52 -17.58
C ALA A 36 10.24 -9.90 -16.51
N GLY A 37 9.61 -10.72 -15.67
CA GLY A 37 8.55 -10.26 -14.78
C GLY A 37 7.25 -9.90 -15.51
N VAL A 38 6.28 -9.34 -14.79
CA VAL A 38 4.99 -8.89 -15.32
C VAL A 38 4.72 -7.47 -14.82
N PRO A 39 4.66 -6.46 -15.72
CA PRO A 39 4.29 -5.11 -15.31
C PRO A 39 2.89 -5.08 -14.70
N TRP A 40 2.67 -4.21 -13.71
CA TRP A 40 1.36 -4.08 -13.07
C TRP A 40 0.24 -3.86 -14.09
N SER A 41 0.47 -3.00 -15.08
CA SER A 41 -0.47 -2.69 -16.15
C SER A 41 -0.72 -3.82 -17.16
N ALA A 42 -0.03 -4.95 -17.07
CA ALA A 42 -0.22 -6.10 -17.96
C ALA A 42 -1.17 -7.16 -17.37
N HIS A 43 -1.64 -6.95 -16.15
CA HIS A 43 -2.61 -7.84 -15.52
C HIS A 43 -4.05 -7.58 -15.99
N ASP A 44 -4.90 -8.60 -15.88
CA ASP A 44 -6.35 -8.49 -16.15
C ASP A 44 -6.98 -7.45 -15.20
N ASP A 45 -7.91 -6.64 -15.71
CA ASP A 45 -8.56 -5.54 -15.00
C ASP A 45 -9.23 -5.93 -13.66
N ARG A 46 -9.58 -7.21 -13.50
CA ARG A 46 -10.15 -7.73 -12.25
C ARG A 46 -9.16 -7.61 -11.08
N LEU A 47 -7.85 -7.59 -11.36
CA LEU A 47 -6.85 -7.43 -10.31
C LEU A 47 -7.07 -6.13 -9.56
N TYR A 48 -7.18 -5.00 -10.26
CA TYR A 48 -7.33 -3.68 -9.63
C TYR A 48 -8.59 -3.58 -8.78
N CYS A 49 -9.72 -4.04 -9.33
CA CYS A 49 -10.99 -4.07 -8.61
C CYS A 49 -10.93 -5.02 -7.41
N GLY A 50 -10.30 -6.17 -7.57
CA GLY A 50 -10.17 -7.19 -6.53
C GLY A 50 -9.31 -6.73 -5.36
N VAL A 51 -8.13 -6.17 -5.64
CA VAL A 51 -7.21 -5.62 -4.65
C VAL A 51 -7.84 -4.45 -3.91
N ALA A 52 -8.41 -3.48 -4.64
CA ALA A 52 -9.08 -2.33 -4.04
C ALA A 52 -10.23 -2.76 -3.10
N ALA A 53 -11.03 -3.76 -3.50
CA ALA A 53 -12.12 -4.26 -2.69
C ALA A 53 -11.66 -5.08 -1.47
N PHE A 54 -10.57 -5.83 -1.61
CA PHE A 54 -9.99 -6.60 -0.52
C PHE A 54 -9.54 -5.68 0.62
N TYR A 55 -8.73 -4.69 0.30
CA TYR A 55 -8.17 -3.79 1.31
C TYR A 55 -9.17 -2.77 1.85
N ARG A 56 -10.13 -2.30 1.04
CA ARG A 56 -11.14 -1.33 1.46
C ARG A 56 -11.83 -1.69 2.76
N ASN A 57 -12.17 -2.98 2.97
CA ASN A 57 -12.87 -3.42 4.17
C ASN A 57 -11.96 -3.40 5.41
N ALA A 58 -10.69 -3.77 5.25
CA ALA A 58 -9.70 -3.65 6.31
C ALA A 58 -9.49 -2.18 6.71
N TYR A 59 -9.37 -1.28 5.72
CA TYR A 59 -9.25 0.16 5.98
C TYR A 59 -10.46 0.73 6.72
N LYS A 60 -11.69 0.38 6.30
CA LYS A 60 -12.91 0.81 6.99
C LYS A 60 -12.97 0.33 8.44
N GLY A 61 -12.49 -0.87 8.71
CA GLY A 61 -12.52 -1.46 10.04
C GLY A 61 -11.45 -0.92 10.97
N SER A 62 -10.24 -0.65 10.48
CA SER A 62 -9.09 -0.49 11.35
C SER A 62 -8.26 0.78 11.11
N LEU A 63 -8.31 1.41 9.93
CA LEU A 63 -7.40 2.51 9.59
C LEU A 63 -7.50 3.68 10.58
N VAL A 64 -8.71 4.18 10.79
CA VAL A 64 -8.93 5.36 11.65
C VAL A 64 -9.02 4.99 13.14
N SER A 65 -9.58 3.81 13.44
CA SER A 65 -9.86 3.40 14.83
C SER A 65 -8.66 2.75 15.52
N GLU A 66 -7.75 2.13 14.79
CA GLU A 66 -6.65 1.33 15.36
C GLU A 66 -5.28 1.73 14.81
N TRP A 67 -5.12 1.78 13.47
CA TRP A 67 -3.81 1.92 12.87
C TRP A 67 -3.22 3.32 13.01
N LEU A 68 -3.98 4.36 12.70
CA LEU A 68 -3.52 5.75 12.89
C LEU A 68 -3.26 6.08 14.37
N PRO A 69 -4.11 5.66 15.35
CA PRO A 69 -3.85 5.85 16.77
C PRO A 69 -2.60 5.12 17.30
N ALA A 70 -2.17 4.04 16.65
CA ALA A 70 -0.95 3.31 17.03
C ALA A 70 0.35 4.09 16.72
N LEU A 71 0.27 5.11 15.85
CA LEU A 71 1.40 5.98 15.52
C LEU A 71 1.48 7.15 16.51
N ASN A 72 2.69 7.44 16.99
CA ASN A 72 2.90 8.45 18.02
C ASN A 72 2.54 9.88 17.55
N GLY A 73 1.50 10.48 18.15
CA GLY A 73 1.08 11.87 17.93
C GLY A 73 0.49 12.17 16.54
N THR A 74 0.23 11.15 15.74
CA THR A 74 -0.27 11.31 14.37
C THR A 74 -1.71 11.81 14.35
N VAL A 75 -2.59 11.23 15.18
CA VAL A 75 -4.00 11.64 15.24
C VAL A 75 -4.14 13.11 15.63
N ASP A 76 -3.40 13.56 16.63
CA ASP A 76 -3.42 14.97 17.07
C ASP A 76 -3.00 15.94 15.94
N LYS A 77 -2.03 15.54 15.09
CA LYS A 77 -1.64 16.33 13.92
C LYS A 77 -2.76 16.36 12.88
N LEU A 78 -3.35 15.20 12.58
CA LEU A 78 -4.45 15.08 11.62
C LEU A 78 -5.68 15.91 12.05
N GLU A 79 -6.02 15.91 13.32
CA GLU A 79 -7.13 16.71 13.87
C GLU A 79 -6.87 18.21 13.78
N ARG A 80 -5.63 18.66 14.02
CA ARG A 80 -5.26 20.08 13.92
C ARG A 80 -5.13 20.57 12.46
N GLY A 81 -4.94 19.68 11.54
CA GLY A 81 -4.72 19.96 10.12
C GLY A 81 -3.30 19.60 9.71
N ALA A 82 -3.16 18.46 9.02
CA ALA A 82 -1.92 17.90 8.51
C ALA A 82 -1.92 17.83 7.00
N LYS A 83 -0.72 17.76 6.42
CA LYS A 83 -0.49 17.43 5.02
C LYS A 83 -0.11 15.96 4.91
N VAL A 84 -0.92 15.18 4.19
CA VAL A 84 -0.80 13.73 4.12
C VAL A 84 -0.56 13.27 2.70
N ALA A 85 0.40 12.36 2.49
CA ALA A 85 0.60 11.64 1.25
C ALA A 85 0.19 10.17 1.40
N ASP A 86 -0.47 9.63 0.37
CA ASP A 86 -0.78 8.21 0.18
C ASP A 86 -0.09 7.77 -1.11
N VAL A 87 1.01 7.04 -0.98
CA VAL A 87 1.88 6.63 -2.09
C VAL A 87 1.56 5.20 -2.49
N GLY A 88 1.18 4.99 -3.74
CA GLY A 88 0.56 3.76 -4.21
C GLY A 88 -0.92 3.69 -3.82
N CYS A 89 -1.64 4.81 -3.97
CA CYS A 89 -2.99 4.97 -3.44
C CYS A 89 -4.08 4.15 -4.16
N GLY A 90 -3.77 3.56 -5.31
CA GLY A 90 -4.72 2.80 -6.12
C GLY A 90 -6.02 3.56 -6.38
N HIS A 91 -7.16 3.00 -6.02
CA HIS A 91 -8.48 3.63 -6.15
C HIS A 91 -8.79 4.67 -5.05
N GLY A 92 -7.83 5.06 -4.21
CA GLY A 92 -7.93 6.16 -3.24
C GLY A 92 -8.80 5.88 -2.01
N HIS A 93 -9.16 4.63 -1.73
CA HIS A 93 -10.07 4.32 -0.62
C HIS A 93 -9.50 4.68 0.75
N SER A 94 -8.22 4.42 1.01
CA SER A 94 -7.50 4.82 2.23
C SER A 94 -7.46 6.33 2.39
N THR A 95 -7.07 7.03 1.32
CA THR A 95 -7.00 8.50 1.27
C THR A 95 -8.35 9.14 1.57
N VAL A 96 -9.43 8.64 0.94
CA VAL A 96 -10.79 9.18 1.14
C VAL A 96 -11.28 8.94 2.56
N LEU A 97 -11.07 7.75 3.14
CA LEU A 97 -11.43 7.46 4.53
C LEU A 97 -10.72 8.38 5.52
N MET A 98 -9.42 8.65 5.31
CA MET A 98 -8.70 9.63 6.13
C MET A 98 -9.26 11.05 5.95
N ALA A 99 -9.59 11.45 4.72
CA ALA A 99 -10.16 12.77 4.46
C ALA A 99 -11.55 12.97 5.05
N GLU A 100 -12.38 11.91 5.10
CA GLU A 100 -13.67 11.94 5.80
C GLU A 100 -13.49 12.11 7.32
N ALA A 101 -12.52 11.38 7.90
CA ALA A 101 -12.27 11.39 9.34
C ALA A 101 -11.59 12.69 9.83
N PHE A 102 -10.74 13.32 9.01
CA PHE A 102 -9.92 14.46 9.41
C PHE A 102 -10.16 15.68 8.51
N PRO A 103 -11.28 16.40 8.69
CA PRO A 103 -11.70 17.48 7.80
C PRO A 103 -10.78 18.70 7.77
N ASN A 104 -9.90 18.86 8.74
CA ASN A 104 -8.91 19.96 8.80
C ASN A 104 -7.64 19.65 7.99
N SER A 105 -7.42 18.39 7.61
CA SER A 105 -6.24 17.93 6.89
C SER A 105 -6.42 17.96 5.37
N ARG A 106 -5.31 17.93 4.64
CA ARG A 106 -5.25 17.87 3.18
C ARG A 106 -4.47 16.64 2.73
N PHE A 107 -4.92 16.03 1.66
CA PHE A 107 -4.45 14.72 1.23
C PHE A 107 -4.01 14.73 -0.22
N TRP A 108 -2.92 14.03 -0.50
CA TRP A 108 -2.39 13.76 -1.84
C TRP A 108 -2.28 12.25 -2.00
N GLY A 109 -2.85 11.70 -3.07
CA GLY A 109 -2.67 10.33 -3.48
C GLY A 109 -1.83 10.27 -4.75
N PHE A 110 -0.84 9.40 -4.76
CA PHE A 110 0.03 9.17 -5.91
C PHE A 110 -0.02 7.70 -6.32
N ASP A 111 -0.21 7.45 -7.61
CA ASP A 111 -0.15 6.10 -8.18
C ASP A 111 0.40 6.16 -9.62
N SER A 112 1.10 5.14 -10.04
CA SER A 112 1.63 5.05 -11.40
C SER A 112 0.57 4.64 -12.42
N HIS A 113 -0.53 4.02 -11.97
CA HIS A 113 -1.60 3.54 -12.83
C HIS A 113 -2.67 4.63 -13.03
N LYS A 114 -2.73 5.16 -14.24
CA LYS A 114 -3.57 6.30 -14.58
C LYS A 114 -5.07 6.04 -14.35
N GLU A 115 -5.54 4.86 -14.74
CA GLU A 115 -6.94 4.45 -14.61
C GLU A 115 -7.37 4.32 -13.14
N SER A 116 -6.43 3.93 -12.27
CA SER A 116 -6.64 3.95 -10.81
C SER A 116 -6.82 5.37 -10.30
N ILE A 117 -6.03 6.33 -10.76
CA ILE A 117 -6.16 7.75 -10.40
C ILE A 117 -7.49 8.34 -10.89
N GLU A 118 -7.94 7.99 -12.10
CA GLU A 118 -9.25 8.41 -12.60
C GLU A 118 -10.38 7.87 -11.70
N THR A 119 -10.29 6.63 -11.27
CA THR A 119 -11.23 6.01 -10.32
C THR A 119 -11.16 6.67 -8.94
N ALA A 120 -9.96 6.96 -8.43
CA ALA A 120 -9.75 7.61 -7.14
C ALA A 120 -10.41 9.01 -7.08
N ASN A 121 -10.29 9.80 -8.15
CA ASN A 121 -10.97 11.09 -8.25
C ASN A 121 -12.51 10.93 -8.17
N GLN A 122 -13.08 9.94 -8.85
CA GLN A 122 -14.52 9.67 -8.78
C GLN A 122 -14.95 9.22 -7.36
N VAL A 123 -14.11 8.47 -6.67
CA VAL A 123 -14.36 8.05 -5.27
C VAL A 123 -14.37 9.26 -4.34
N ALA A 124 -13.41 10.19 -4.49
CA ALA A 124 -13.36 11.41 -3.69
C ALA A 124 -14.56 12.35 -3.98
N GLU A 125 -14.96 12.49 -5.24
CA GLU A 125 -16.15 13.26 -5.61
C GLU A 125 -17.42 12.68 -4.96
N LYS A 126 -17.63 11.38 -5.06
CA LYS A 126 -18.79 10.69 -4.46
C LYS A 126 -18.83 10.79 -2.94
N ALA A 127 -17.67 10.83 -2.30
CA ALA A 127 -17.52 10.99 -0.85
C ALA A 127 -17.62 12.46 -0.40
N GLY A 128 -17.65 13.43 -1.32
CA GLY A 128 -17.72 14.86 -1.00
C GLY A 128 -16.45 15.44 -0.38
N VAL A 129 -15.28 14.83 -0.64
CA VAL A 129 -14.00 15.26 -0.09
C VAL A 129 -13.02 15.83 -1.13
N ALA A 130 -13.44 15.94 -2.40
CA ALA A 130 -12.59 16.33 -3.53
C ALA A 130 -11.88 17.69 -3.35
N GLU A 131 -12.41 18.62 -2.57
CA GLU A 131 -11.77 19.92 -2.30
C GLU A 131 -10.52 19.78 -1.38
N ARG A 132 -10.39 18.68 -0.65
CA ARG A 132 -9.29 18.42 0.28
C ARG A 132 -8.37 17.30 -0.16
N VAL A 133 -8.71 16.62 -1.24
CA VAL A 133 -7.96 15.48 -1.77
C VAL A 133 -7.52 15.78 -3.20
N ARG A 134 -6.26 15.49 -3.51
CA ARG A 134 -5.71 15.59 -4.85
C ARG A 134 -5.08 14.25 -5.22
N PHE A 135 -5.47 13.68 -6.35
CA PHE A 135 -4.86 12.47 -6.89
C PHE A 135 -4.05 12.80 -8.15
N GLU A 136 -2.81 12.31 -8.20
CA GLU A 136 -1.88 12.58 -9.29
C GLU A 136 -1.22 11.28 -9.77
N THR A 137 -1.11 11.12 -11.09
CA THR A 137 -0.32 10.03 -11.66
C THR A 137 1.16 10.32 -11.45
N GLY A 138 1.86 9.43 -10.76
CA GLY A 138 3.27 9.58 -10.45
C GLY A 138 3.89 8.32 -9.87
N LYS A 139 5.22 8.22 -9.98
CA LYS A 139 5.97 7.12 -9.37
C LYS A 139 6.22 7.40 -7.89
N ALA A 140 6.30 6.34 -7.09
CA ALA A 140 6.62 6.44 -5.67
C ALA A 140 7.98 7.10 -5.39
N SER A 141 8.90 7.05 -6.34
CA SER A 141 10.23 7.68 -6.26
C SER A 141 10.29 9.10 -6.84
N ASP A 142 9.22 9.61 -7.47
CA ASP A 142 9.27 10.87 -8.22
C ASP A 142 7.90 11.58 -8.25
N TYR A 143 7.45 12.07 -7.09
CA TYR A 143 6.32 12.99 -6.98
C TYR A 143 6.81 14.35 -6.49
N SER A 144 6.22 15.43 -7.01
CA SER A 144 6.76 16.80 -6.85
C SER A 144 6.48 17.45 -5.49
N GLU A 145 5.41 17.03 -4.82
CA GLU A 145 4.91 17.66 -3.59
C GLU A 145 5.74 17.26 -2.36
N ALA A 146 5.87 18.14 -1.38
CA ALA A 146 6.67 17.91 -0.17
C ALA A 146 6.08 18.64 1.06
N GLY A 147 6.71 18.44 2.23
CA GLY A 147 6.27 19.02 3.49
C GLY A 147 5.15 18.21 4.14
N PHE A 148 5.15 16.91 3.97
CA PHE A 148 4.14 16.03 4.51
C PHE A 148 4.39 15.70 5.99
N ASP A 149 3.36 15.86 6.80
CA ASP A 149 3.34 15.44 8.21
C ASP A 149 3.21 13.92 8.35
N LEU A 150 2.51 13.29 7.39
CA LEU A 150 2.33 11.86 7.31
C LEU A 150 2.48 11.40 5.86
N ILE A 151 3.29 10.37 5.64
CA ILE A 151 3.38 9.67 4.35
C ILE A 151 2.98 8.22 4.57
N CYS A 152 2.02 7.74 3.81
CA CYS A 152 1.49 6.40 3.91
C CYS A 152 1.90 5.55 2.70
N PHE A 153 2.19 4.28 2.96
CA PHE A 153 2.27 3.21 1.98
C PHE A 153 1.32 2.10 2.46
N PHE A 154 0.32 1.78 1.67
CA PHE A 154 -0.68 0.77 2.02
C PHE A 154 -0.55 -0.43 1.10
N ASP A 155 0.07 -1.50 1.60
CA ASP A 155 0.23 -2.78 0.91
C ASP A 155 0.78 -2.63 -0.53
N CYS A 156 1.80 -1.80 -0.72
CA CYS A 156 2.34 -1.47 -2.03
C CYS A 156 3.87 -1.39 -2.12
N LEU A 157 4.57 -1.11 -1.00
CA LEU A 157 6.03 -0.96 -1.04
C LEU A 157 6.73 -2.27 -1.44
N HIS A 158 6.19 -3.40 -1.01
CA HIS A 158 6.72 -4.72 -1.32
C HIS A 158 6.60 -5.11 -2.79
N ASP A 159 5.73 -4.45 -3.53
CA ASP A 159 5.55 -4.64 -4.98
C ASP A 159 6.56 -3.84 -5.81
N MET A 160 7.13 -2.78 -5.26
CA MET A 160 8.01 -1.86 -5.98
C MET A 160 9.37 -2.49 -6.27
N GLY A 161 9.85 -2.34 -7.48
CA GLY A 161 11.20 -2.79 -7.84
C GLY A 161 12.33 -2.00 -7.15
N ARG A 162 12.04 -0.77 -6.70
CA ARG A 162 13.00 0.14 -6.08
C ARG A 162 12.47 0.75 -4.78
N PRO A 163 12.16 -0.06 -3.76
CA PRO A 163 11.55 0.40 -2.52
C PRO A 163 12.44 1.39 -1.75
N VAL A 164 13.76 1.25 -1.84
CA VAL A 164 14.70 2.19 -1.21
C VAL A 164 14.60 3.60 -1.84
N GLU A 165 14.42 3.69 -3.15
CA GLU A 165 14.24 4.98 -3.84
C GLU A 165 12.92 5.63 -3.44
N ALA A 166 11.85 4.84 -3.31
CA ALA A 166 10.57 5.31 -2.80
C ALA A 166 10.68 5.82 -1.35
N ALA A 167 11.36 5.09 -0.48
CA ALA A 167 11.61 5.50 0.90
C ALA A 167 12.51 6.75 0.98
N LYS A 168 13.54 6.90 0.13
CA LYS A 168 14.36 8.14 0.01
C LYS A 168 13.52 9.32 -0.44
N ARG A 169 12.60 9.10 -1.39
CA ARG A 169 11.69 10.17 -1.81
C ARG A 169 10.76 10.57 -0.67
N ALA A 170 10.23 9.62 0.10
CA ALA A 170 9.45 9.90 1.29
C ALA A 170 10.27 10.72 2.31
N ALA A 171 11.51 10.31 2.63
CA ALA A 171 12.39 11.05 3.53
C ALA A 171 12.58 12.52 3.09
N SER A 172 12.81 12.76 1.79
CA SER A 172 12.99 14.10 1.25
C SER A 172 11.71 14.94 1.18
N ALA A 173 10.54 14.27 1.19
CA ALA A 173 9.24 14.92 1.13
C ALA A 173 8.59 15.18 2.48
N MET A 174 9.14 14.62 3.56
CA MET A 174 8.58 14.80 4.90
C MET A 174 8.82 16.20 5.46
N ALA A 175 7.91 16.64 6.31
CA ALA A 175 8.15 17.73 7.26
C ALA A 175 9.20 17.29 8.32
N PRO A 176 9.87 18.23 9.02
CA PRO A 176 10.95 17.89 9.96
C PRO A 176 10.54 16.89 11.06
N ASP A 177 9.28 16.90 11.48
CA ASP A 177 8.72 16.00 12.48
C ASP A 177 7.68 15.02 11.86
N GLY A 178 7.79 14.79 10.57
CA GLY A 178 6.92 13.89 9.80
C GLY A 178 7.10 12.44 10.21
N THR A 179 6.12 11.64 9.82
CA THR A 179 6.07 10.21 10.08
C THR A 179 5.74 9.44 8.81
N VAL A 180 6.38 8.31 8.58
CA VAL A 180 5.94 7.33 7.59
C VAL A 180 5.12 6.26 8.30
N MET A 181 3.93 5.98 7.76
CA MET A 181 3.10 4.84 8.07
C MET A 181 3.22 3.81 6.95
N LEU A 182 3.72 2.64 7.26
CA LEU A 182 3.84 1.55 6.31
C LEU A 182 2.93 0.41 6.75
N ILE A 183 1.97 0.05 5.91
CA ILE A 183 1.12 -1.13 6.06
C ILE A 183 1.59 -2.15 5.05
N GLU A 184 1.92 -3.36 5.52
CA GLU A 184 2.41 -4.44 4.68
C GLU A 184 1.75 -5.77 5.07
N PRO A 185 1.69 -6.75 4.17
CA PRO A 185 1.20 -8.08 4.51
C PRO A 185 1.95 -8.67 5.70
N PHE A 186 1.23 -9.32 6.60
CA PHE A 186 1.86 -9.95 7.75
C PHE A 186 2.83 -11.05 7.31
N ALA A 187 4.08 -10.90 7.71
CA ALA A 187 5.11 -11.91 7.55
C ALA A 187 6.08 -11.89 8.74
N SER A 188 6.46 -13.08 9.18
CA SER A 188 7.61 -13.26 10.05
C SER A 188 8.91 -13.22 9.24
N ASP A 189 10.01 -12.85 9.88
CA ASP A 189 11.32 -12.76 9.22
C ASP A 189 11.89 -14.12 8.77
N LYS A 190 11.37 -15.20 9.31
CA LYS A 190 11.80 -16.56 8.99
C LYS A 190 10.71 -17.29 8.18
N VAL A 191 11.14 -18.01 7.14
CA VAL A 191 10.24 -18.77 6.27
C VAL A 191 9.44 -19.82 7.03
N GLU A 192 10.06 -20.51 7.96
CA GLU A 192 9.43 -21.56 8.77
C GLU A 192 8.26 -21.06 9.61
N ASP A 193 8.30 -19.80 10.06
CA ASP A 193 7.23 -19.17 10.85
C ASP A 193 6.05 -18.69 9.96
N ASN A 194 6.25 -18.66 8.64
CA ASN A 194 5.24 -18.31 7.64
C ASN A 194 4.52 -19.54 7.03
N ILE A 195 4.83 -20.76 7.52
CA ILE A 195 4.19 -22.00 7.05
C ILE A 195 2.81 -22.15 7.72
N ASN A 196 1.87 -21.34 7.29
CA ASN A 196 0.49 -21.28 7.76
C ASN A 196 -0.46 -20.89 6.61
N PRO A 197 -1.80 -20.95 6.78
CA PRO A 197 -2.74 -20.65 5.70
C PRO A 197 -2.59 -19.24 5.10
N ILE A 198 -2.27 -18.22 5.92
CA ILE A 198 -2.09 -16.85 5.47
C ILE A 198 -0.78 -16.71 4.68
N GLY A 199 0.31 -17.29 5.20
CA GLY A 199 1.58 -17.34 4.48
C GLY A 199 1.44 -18.01 3.11
N ARG A 200 0.70 -19.13 3.02
CA ARG A 200 0.43 -19.77 1.72
C ARG A 200 -0.28 -18.85 0.73
N LEU A 201 -1.29 -18.10 1.20
CA LEU A 201 -2.01 -17.15 0.36
C LEU A 201 -1.06 -16.08 -0.18
N TYR A 202 -0.29 -15.46 0.71
CA TYR A 202 0.60 -14.37 0.33
C TYR A 202 1.79 -14.83 -0.52
N TYR A 203 2.41 -15.98 -0.25
CA TYR A 203 3.45 -16.54 -1.13
C TYR A 203 2.91 -16.85 -2.54
N ALA A 204 1.71 -17.41 -2.64
CA ALA A 204 1.10 -17.71 -3.93
C ALA A 204 0.86 -16.42 -4.74
N ALA A 205 0.21 -15.44 -4.14
CA ALA A 205 -0.04 -14.14 -4.78
C ALA A 205 1.28 -13.42 -5.13
N SER A 206 2.23 -13.39 -4.19
CA SER A 206 3.51 -12.72 -4.36
C SER A 206 4.31 -13.24 -5.55
N THR A 207 4.27 -14.54 -5.83
CA THR A 207 5.04 -15.16 -6.92
C THR A 207 4.63 -14.62 -8.29
N THR A 208 3.33 -14.44 -8.53
CA THR A 208 2.80 -14.04 -9.83
C THR A 208 2.48 -12.55 -9.95
N LEU A 209 2.30 -11.86 -8.83
CA LEU A 209 1.97 -10.44 -8.77
C LEU A 209 3.18 -9.62 -8.27
N CYS A 210 3.42 -9.60 -6.97
CA CYS A 210 4.37 -8.70 -6.31
C CYS A 210 5.80 -8.85 -6.82
N CYS A 211 6.35 -10.08 -6.77
CA CYS A 211 7.71 -10.34 -7.24
C CYS A 211 7.82 -10.17 -8.76
N ALA A 212 6.81 -10.60 -9.51
CA ALA A 212 6.80 -10.48 -10.95
C ALA A 212 6.79 -8.99 -11.39
N HIS A 213 6.02 -8.14 -10.68
CA HIS A 213 6.04 -6.71 -10.93
C HIS A 213 7.39 -6.09 -10.59
N ALA A 214 7.93 -6.33 -9.40
CA ALA A 214 9.23 -5.81 -8.99
C ALA A 214 10.35 -6.18 -9.99
N ILE A 215 10.34 -7.41 -10.52
CA ILE A 215 11.28 -7.86 -11.55
C ILE A 215 11.10 -7.05 -12.85
N SER A 216 9.85 -6.81 -13.29
CA SER A 216 9.56 -6.07 -14.52
C SER A 216 10.07 -4.62 -14.48
N GLU A 217 10.20 -4.04 -13.30
CA GLU A 217 10.80 -2.72 -13.08
C GLU A 217 12.35 -2.73 -13.03
N ASN A 218 13.00 -3.85 -13.34
CA ASN A 218 14.43 -4.07 -13.11
C ASN A 218 14.82 -3.83 -11.65
N GLY A 219 14.00 -4.37 -10.74
CA GLY A 219 14.09 -4.13 -9.31
C GLY A 219 15.43 -4.54 -8.71
N THR A 220 15.96 -3.69 -7.85
CA THR A 220 17.17 -3.97 -7.05
C THR A 220 16.83 -4.76 -5.79
N HIS A 221 15.57 -4.66 -5.35
CA HIS A 221 15.02 -5.37 -4.20
C HIS A 221 13.68 -5.99 -4.63
N VAL A 222 13.65 -7.31 -4.72
CA VAL A 222 12.40 -8.04 -4.94
C VAL A 222 11.93 -8.51 -3.56
N LEU A 223 11.13 -7.69 -2.89
CA LEU A 223 10.66 -7.95 -1.53
C LEU A 223 9.57 -9.02 -1.53
N GLY A 224 8.51 -8.79 -2.29
CA GLY A 224 7.30 -9.61 -2.29
C GLY A 224 6.49 -9.47 -1.00
N ALA A 225 5.28 -9.97 -1.00
CA ALA A 225 4.33 -9.86 0.11
C ALA A 225 4.79 -10.55 1.42
N GLN A 226 5.90 -11.25 1.41
CA GLN A 226 6.47 -11.95 2.57
C GLN A 226 7.86 -11.40 2.96
N ALA A 227 8.04 -10.09 2.83
CA ALA A 227 9.30 -9.42 3.15
C ALA A 227 9.73 -9.59 4.61
N GLY A 228 8.79 -9.49 5.55
CA GLY A 228 9.07 -9.45 6.97
C GLY A 228 9.55 -8.07 7.47
N GLU A 229 9.47 -7.87 8.78
CA GLU A 229 9.80 -6.58 9.39
C GLU A 229 11.28 -6.21 9.23
N ALA A 230 12.18 -7.18 9.37
CA ALA A 230 13.61 -6.91 9.31
C ALA A 230 14.05 -6.39 7.94
N ARG A 231 13.57 -6.99 6.85
CA ARG A 231 13.89 -6.54 5.48
C ARG A 231 13.28 -5.16 5.17
N LEU A 232 12.06 -4.90 5.64
CA LEU A 232 11.43 -3.60 5.53
C LEU A 232 12.22 -2.53 6.32
N ALA A 233 12.67 -2.86 7.54
CA ALA A 233 13.54 -1.97 8.33
C ALA A 233 14.86 -1.67 7.62
N ASP A 234 15.46 -2.65 6.93
CA ASP A 234 16.69 -2.43 6.15
C ASP A 234 16.45 -1.44 5.00
N VAL A 235 15.33 -1.53 4.29
CA VAL A 235 14.95 -0.57 3.24
C VAL A 235 14.88 0.86 3.79
N PHE A 236 14.21 1.06 4.91
CA PHE A 236 14.09 2.39 5.53
C PHE A 236 15.40 2.89 6.11
N ARG A 237 16.23 2.02 6.69
CA ARG A 237 17.57 2.38 7.17
C ARG A 237 18.48 2.82 6.01
N GLU A 238 18.45 2.11 4.88
CA GLU A 238 19.20 2.49 3.67
C GLU A 238 18.70 3.81 3.07
N ALA A 239 17.44 4.13 3.28
CA ALA A 239 16.87 5.41 2.89
C ALA A 239 17.17 6.57 3.85
N GLY A 240 17.81 6.31 5.00
CA GLY A 240 18.24 7.32 5.96
C GLY A 240 17.33 7.51 7.17
N PHE A 241 16.31 6.67 7.34
CA PHE A 241 15.48 6.70 8.55
C PHE A 241 16.26 6.15 9.75
N THR A 242 16.10 6.81 10.91
CA THR A 242 16.80 6.46 12.14
C THR A 242 15.96 5.67 13.12
N SER A 243 14.64 5.72 12.96
CA SER A 243 13.69 4.98 13.79
C SER A 243 12.74 4.16 12.90
N PHE A 244 12.58 2.88 13.23
CA PHE A 244 11.64 1.97 12.60
C PHE A 244 11.09 1.03 13.65
N ARG A 245 9.77 0.91 13.76
CA ARG A 245 9.13 0.04 14.74
C ARG A 245 7.82 -0.52 14.25
N ARG A 246 7.43 -1.67 14.76
CA ARG A 246 6.06 -2.16 14.67
C ARG A 246 5.20 -1.36 15.64
N ALA A 247 4.21 -0.65 15.10
CA ALA A 247 3.25 0.12 15.86
C ALA A 247 2.04 -0.73 16.25
N PHE A 248 1.57 -1.57 15.32
CA PHE A 248 0.43 -2.46 15.51
C PHE A 248 0.54 -3.67 14.56
N GLU A 249 -0.26 -4.70 14.77
CA GLU A 249 -0.39 -5.83 13.85
C GLU A 249 -1.79 -6.43 13.86
N THR A 250 -2.16 -7.03 12.74
CA THR A 250 -3.34 -7.88 12.61
C THR A 250 -2.90 -9.26 12.11
N PRO A 251 -3.76 -10.27 12.04
CA PRO A 251 -3.42 -11.53 11.40
C PRO A 251 -3.01 -11.39 9.92
N PHE A 252 -3.34 -10.27 9.28
CA PHE A 252 -3.13 -10.03 7.86
C PHE A 252 -2.13 -8.94 7.54
N ASN A 253 -1.89 -7.97 8.46
CA ASN A 253 -1.03 -6.82 8.20
C ASN A 253 -0.09 -6.51 9.35
N LEU A 254 1.09 -6.02 8.98
CA LEU A 254 2.01 -5.27 9.85
C LEU A 254 1.71 -3.78 9.70
N VAL A 255 1.61 -3.06 10.81
CA VAL A 255 1.54 -1.59 10.85
C VAL A 255 2.86 -1.08 11.41
N LEU A 256 3.63 -0.42 10.57
CA LEU A 256 4.99 -0.03 10.86
C LEU A 256 5.12 1.50 10.82
N GLU A 257 5.92 2.05 11.71
CA GLU A 257 6.21 3.48 11.82
C GLU A 257 7.70 3.73 11.56
N ALA A 258 8.02 4.69 10.67
CA ALA A 258 9.38 5.13 10.44
C ALA A 258 9.52 6.64 10.61
N ARG A 259 10.68 7.11 11.14
CA ARG A 259 11.03 8.52 11.35
C ARG A 259 12.50 8.76 11.03
N LEU A 260 12.79 10.01 10.61
CA LEU A 260 14.15 10.51 10.40
C LEU A 260 14.89 10.78 11.69
#